data_fbbadb5ff350a3c8c7d0a0c2bcb0eb24
#
_entry.id   fbbadb5ff350a3c8c7d0a0c2bcb0eb24
#
_cell.length_a   1.000
_cell.length_b   1.000
_cell.length_c   1.000
_cell.angle_alpha   90.00
_cell.angle_beta   90.00
_cell.angle_gamma   90.00
#
_symmetry.space_group_name_H-M   'P 1'
#
loop_
_entity.id
_entity.type
_entity.pdbx_description
1 polymer ?
#
loop_
_entity_poly.entity_id
_entity_poly.type
_entity_poly.pdbx_seq_one_letter_code
_entity_poly.pdbx_strand_id
1 'polypeptide(L)' 'MTRGQDRRLQQLEETTGQIQAELAQLGDEVYAQQKEIATLLRLVDSLTRRVQALQSDSGILRSDEDSPPPHY' A
#
# COMPACT_ATOMS: atom_id res chain seq x y z
N MET A 1 42.57 17.73 -23.98
CA MET A 1 42.17 16.97 -22.80
C MET A 1 43.11 15.82 -22.55
N THR A 2 43.36 15.54 -21.31
CA THR A 2 44.26 14.47 -20.92
C THR A 2 43.46 13.16 -20.83
N ARG A 3 44.20 12.05 -20.87
CA ARG A 3 43.58 10.74 -20.71
C ARG A 3 42.88 10.62 -19.37
N GLY A 4 43.41 11.26 -18.33
CA GLY A 4 42.80 11.22 -17.01
C GLY A 4 41.44 11.89 -16.99
N GLN A 5 41.32 13.00 -17.69
CA GLN A 5 40.04 13.71 -17.77
C GLN A 5 39.03 12.90 -18.55
N ASP A 6 39.44 12.31 -19.65
CA ASP A 6 38.53 11.47 -20.45
C ASP A 6 38.07 10.26 -19.66
N ARG A 7 38.98 9.67 -18.88
CA ARG A 7 38.62 8.52 -18.05
C ARG A 7 37.64 8.91 -16.98
N ARG A 8 37.83 10.06 -16.35
CA ARG A 8 36.87 10.56 -15.34
C ARG A 8 35.52 10.81 -15.92
N LEU A 9 35.46 11.43 -17.10
CA LEU A 9 34.18 11.67 -17.75
C LEU A 9 33.49 10.37 -18.06
N GLN A 10 34.23 9.37 -18.54
CA GLN A 10 33.63 8.07 -18.83
C GLN A 10 33.10 7.41 -17.56
N GLN A 11 33.85 7.48 -16.47
CA GLN A 11 33.41 6.94 -15.20
C GLN A 11 32.16 7.64 -14.70
N LEU A 12 32.10 8.96 -14.84
CA LEU A 12 30.94 9.72 -14.45
C LEU A 12 29.73 9.34 -15.28
N GLU A 13 29.93 9.17 -16.57
CA GLU A 13 28.84 8.76 -17.46
C GLU A 13 28.32 7.38 -17.09
N GLU A 14 29.22 6.45 -16.79
CA GLU A 14 28.81 5.12 -16.39
C GLU A 14 28.06 5.14 -15.07
N THR A 15 28.57 5.89 -14.10
CA THR A 15 27.92 6.02 -12.80
C THR A 15 26.55 6.66 -12.94
N THR A 16 26.46 7.71 -13.74
CA THR A 16 25.20 8.38 -13.99
C THR A 16 24.19 7.42 -14.60
N GLY A 17 24.63 6.63 -15.57
CA GLY A 17 23.78 5.63 -16.20
C GLY A 17 23.27 4.61 -15.20
N GLN A 18 24.14 4.15 -14.30
CA GLN A 18 23.75 3.20 -13.27
C GLN A 18 22.72 3.82 -12.31
N ILE A 19 22.96 5.05 -11.90
CA ILE A 19 22.03 5.75 -11.01
C ILE A 19 20.69 5.93 -11.69
N GLN A 20 20.69 6.29 -12.95
CA GLN A 20 19.44 6.45 -13.69
C GLN A 20 18.67 5.13 -13.76
N ALA A 21 19.38 4.03 -14.01
CA ALA A 21 18.75 2.72 -14.07
C ALA A 21 18.18 2.33 -12.73
N GLU A 22 18.91 2.56 -11.65
CA GLU A 22 18.45 2.25 -10.31
C GLU A 22 17.25 3.11 -9.93
N LEU A 23 17.29 4.37 -10.32
CA LEU A 23 16.18 5.27 -10.05
C LEU A 23 14.90 4.82 -10.77
N ALA A 24 15.04 4.39 -12.01
CA ALA A 24 13.92 3.88 -12.78
C ALA A 24 13.33 2.63 -12.12
N GLN A 25 14.21 1.73 -11.67
CA GLN A 25 13.78 0.51 -10.98
C GLN A 25 13.07 0.85 -9.69
N LEU A 26 13.62 1.79 -8.92
CA LEU A 26 12.99 2.22 -7.67
C LEU A 26 11.61 2.82 -7.94
N GLY A 27 11.50 3.61 -9.00
CA GLY A 27 10.20 4.17 -9.40
C GLY A 27 9.17 3.09 -9.69
N ASP A 28 9.59 2.03 -10.38
CA ASP A 28 8.71 0.90 -10.66
C ASP A 28 8.29 0.20 -9.37
N GLU A 29 9.22 0.03 -8.44
CA GLU A 29 8.92 -0.61 -7.17
C GLU A 29 7.94 0.22 -6.34
N VAL A 30 8.15 1.53 -6.31
CA VAL A 30 7.24 2.42 -5.59
C VAL A 30 5.84 2.35 -6.19
N TYR A 31 5.77 2.36 -7.51
CA TYR A 31 4.48 2.27 -8.20
C TYR A 31 3.76 0.97 -7.85
N ALA A 32 4.49 -0.15 -7.87
CA ALA A 32 3.93 -1.44 -7.51
C ALA A 32 3.44 -1.44 -6.07
N GLN A 33 4.22 -0.86 -5.15
CA GLN A 33 3.82 -0.77 -3.76
C GLN A 33 2.58 0.09 -3.57
N GLN A 34 2.46 1.17 -4.32
CA GLN A 34 1.27 2.01 -4.23
C GLN A 34 0.03 1.27 -4.69
N LYS A 35 0.16 0.43 -5.71
CA LYS A 35 -0.94 -0.41 -6.15
C LYS A 35 -1.33 -1.41 -5.06
N GLU A 36 -0.35 -2.01 -4.41
CA GLU A 36 -0.62 -2.94 -3.33
C GLU A 36 -1.31 -2.26 -2.17
N ILE A 37 -0.85 -1.07 -1.81
CA ILE A 37 -1.47 -0.29 -0.73
C ILE A 37 -2.93 0.02 -1.09
N ALA A 38 -3.19 0.43 -2.31
CA ALA A 38 -4.55 0.72 -2.73
C ALA A 38 -5.44 -0.51 -2.63
N THR A 39 -4.91 -1.68 -3.02
CA THR A 39 -5.65 -2.94 -2.90
C THR A 39 -5.93 -3.27 -1.44
N LEU A 40 -4.92 -3.13 -0.59
CA LEU A 40 -5.08 -3.42 0.83
C LEU A 40 -6.10 -2.48 1.48
N LEU A 41 -6.08 -1.22 1.10
CA LEU A 41 -7.05 -0.26 1.63
C LEU A 41 -8.47 -0.64 1.23
N ARG A 42 -8.66 -1.11 0.01
CA ARG A 42 -9.98 -1.57 -0.42
C ARG A 42 -10.42 -2.80 0.37
N LEU A 43 -9.49 -3.71 0.65
CA LEU A 43 -9.81 -4.88 1.45
C LEU A 43 -10.18 -4.50 2.87
N VAL A 44 -9.42 -3.59 3.47
CA VAL A 44 -9.71 -3.11 4.82
C VAL A 44 -11.09 -2.46 4.86
N ASP A 45 -11.40 -1.64 3.86
CA ASP A 45 -12.71 -1.00 3.79
C ASP A 45 -13.81 -2.04 3.69
N SER A 46 -13.63 -3.04 2.84
CA SER A 46 -14.61 -4.12 2.68
C SER A 46 -14.81 -4.89 3.99
N LEU A 47 -13.72 -5.22 4.67
CA LEU A 47 -13.80 -5.94 5.94
C LEU A 47 -14.46 -5.09 7.00
N THR A 48 -14.16 -3.81 7.03
CA THR A 48 -14.78 -2.88 7.99
C THR A 48 -16.28 -2.86 7.80
N ARG A 49 -16.73 -2.80 6.56
CA ARG A 49 -18.16 -2.81 6.27
C ARG A 49 -18.81 -4.11 6.72
N ARG A 50 -18.14 -5.24 6.51
CA ARG A 50 -18.66 -6.53 6.95
C ARG A 50 -18.78 -6.58 8.47
N VAL A 51 -17.75 -6.11 9.16
CA VAL A 51 -17.79 -6.09 10.62
C VAL A 51 -18.90 -5.20 11.10
N GLN A 52 -19.07 -4.03 10.51
CA GLN A 52 -20.14 -3.12 10.89
C GLN A 52 -21.51 -3.75 10.65
N ALA A 53 -21.67 -4.46 9.54
CA ALA A 53 -22.93 -5.14 9.24
C ALA A 53 -23.22 -6.22 10.27
N LEU A 54 -22.20 -7.00 10.64
CA LEU A 54 -22.37 -8.04 11.65
C LEU A 54 -22.71 -7.46 13.00
N GLN A 55 -22.06 -6.37 13.38
CA GLN A 55 -22.34 -5.72 14.65
C GLN A 55 -23.76 -5.16 14.68
N SER A 56 -24.18 -4.59 13.57
CA SER A 56 -25.52 -4.05 13.45
C SER A 56 -26.56 -5.16 13.58
N ASP A 57 -26.33 -6.28 12.90
CA ASP A 57 -27.23 -7.44 13.00
C ASP A 57 -27.26 -7.99 14.40
N SER A 58 -26.08 -8.13 15.02
CA SER A 58 -26.01 -8.62 16.38
C SER A 58 -26.75 -7.69 17.34
N GLY A 59 -26.59 -6.39 17.15
CA GLY A 59 -27.28 -5.42 17.96
C GLY A 59 -28.81 -5.53 17.85
N ILE A 60 -29.27 -5.71 16.65
CA ILE A 60 -30.72 -5.87 16.42
C ILE A 60 -31.23 -7.15 17.09
N LEU A 61 -30.49 -8.23 16.91
CA LEU A 61 -30.88 -9.50 17.52
C LEU A 61 -30.90 -9.42 19.03
N ARG A 62 -29.91 -8.76 19.60
CA ARG A 62 -29.85 -8.60 21.05
C ARG A 62 -31.04 -7.82 21.57
N SER A 63 -31.44 -6.82 20.84
CA SER A 63 -32.59 -6.03 21.23
C SER A 63 -33.84 -6.90 21.29
N ASP A 64 -33.98 -7.77 20.31
CA ASP A 64 -35.12 -8.67 20.27
C ASP A 64 -35.09 -9.67 21.43
N GLU A 65 -33.92 -10.16 21.72
CA GLU A 65 -33.78 -11.18 22.77
C GLU A 65 -34.05 -10.62 24.14
N ASP A 66 -33.58 -9.46 24.37
CA ASP A 66 -33.71 -8.85 25.69
C ASP A 66 -35.13 -8.63 26.05
N SER A 67 -35.81 -8.55 25.41
CA SER A 67 -37.08 -8.34 25.75
C SER A 67 -37.64 -9.30 26.65
N PRO A 68 -36.45 -9.26 26.99
CA PRO A 68 -36.38 -9.77 27.49
C PRO A 68 -36.19 -9.80 27.83
N PRO A 69 -36.69 -9.64 28.25
CA PRO A 69 -36.18 -9.74 28.58
C PRO A 69 -35.89 -9.39 28.57
N PRO A 70 -36.53 -9.21 28.81
CA PRO A 70 -35.83 -9.02 28.76
C PRO A 70 -35.45 -8.67 28.57
N HIS A 71 -36.03 -8.71 28.85
CA HIS A 71 -35.09 -8.68 28.41
C HIS A 71 -34.90 -8.68 28.38
N TYR A 72 -35.69 -8.59 28.90
CA TYR A 72 -35.01 -8.88 28.59
C TYR A 72 -34.76 -8.86 28.55
#